data_dfc257d2ed210221e1f870ae2fb13646
#
_entry.id   dfc257d2ed210221e1f870ae2fb13646
#
_cell.length_a   1.000
_cell.length_b   1.000
_cell.length_c   1.000
_cell.angle_alpha   90.00
_cell.angle_beta   90.00
_cell.angle_gamma   90.00
#
_symmetry.space_group_name_H-M   'P 1'
#
loop_
_entity.id
_entity.type
_entity.pdbx_description
1 polymer ?
#
loop_
_entity_poly.entity_id
_entity_poly.type
_entity_poly.pdbx_seq_one_letter_code
_entity_poly.pdbx_strand_id
1 'polypeptide(L)'
;MKVLTIHDLKIIKKRAEGTLLLREESNETFAAQCCGLALGTEHLQILICGGTGCKASDSHIIAERLQQALERNNIADKVDIITTGCFGFCEKGPIVKIIPDNTFYTQVVPDDADEIVREHIIGGRKIERLLYIDPKTEKTVSDSKHMDFYRKQMRIALRNCGFIDPENIEEYIALDGYMALADSLLHKKPGEVIDVIKRSGLRGRGGGGFPTGLKWEFANKQKADMKYVVCNADEGDPGAFMDRSIMEGDPHSIVEAMAVCGYSIGSPKGLVYIRAEYPLAIQRLKIAIAQAREYGLLGKNIFGTDFSFDIEIRYGAGAFVCGEETALIHSMEGKRGEPTLKPPFPAEAGYLGKPTNVNNVETLANIPIILTKGAEWFSSIGTERSKGTKVFALAGKINNVGLIEVPMGTTLREVIYEIGGGIKGGKKFKAVQTGGPSGGCLTEKHLDTPIDFDNLLAEGSMMGSGGMIVMDEDDCMVSVSRFYLDFTVEESCGKCTPCRIGNKRLLELLNKITEGRATMKDLDILSTLGKVIKDTALCGLGQTSPNPVLSTLNNFYDEYVEHVRDKTCRAKQCKSLLTYTINPELCIGCHLCFKHCPADAILGDVRKPHVINPDKCIKCGMCMARCKFKAINVC
;
A
#
# COMPACT_ATOMS: atom_id res chain seq x y z
N MET A 1 -26.00 -5.28 22.82
CA MET A 1 -25.98 -4.56 24.14
C MET A 1 -25.55 -3.14 23.88
N LYS A 2 -26.28 -2.12 24.32
CA LYS A 2 -25.83 -0.73 24.18
C LYS A 2 -24.72 -0.43 25.18
N VAL A 3 -23.65 0.14 24.72
CA VAL A 3 -22.50 0.57 25.53
C VAL A 3 -22.80 2.01 26.01
N LEU A 4 -22.90 2.20 27.31
CA LEU A 4 -23.17 3.51 27.94
C LEU A 4 -21.99 3.96 28.82
N THR A 5 -21.14 3.04 29.22
CA THR A 5 -20.05 3.29 30.16
C THR A 5 -18.76 2.54 29.76
N ILE A 6 -17.62 2.96 30.31
CA ILE A 6 -16.36 2.20 30.20
C ILE A 6 -16.50 0.78 30.80
N HIS A 7 -17.36 0.62 31.78
CA HIS A 7 -17.62 -0.69 32.41
C HIS A 7 -18.24 -1.67 31.40
N ASP A 8 -19.18 -1.20 30.56
CA ASP A 8 -19.76 -2.03 29.49
C ASP A 8 -18.72 -2.51 28.49
N LEU A 9 -17.79 -1.63 28.08
CA LEU A 9 -16.65 -2.02 27.23
C LEU A 9 -15.78 -3.10 27.90
N LYS A 10 -15.51 -2.97 29.20
CA LYS A 10 -14.73 -3.97 29.96
C LYS A 10 -15.45 -5.31 30.06
N ILE A 11 -16.78 -5.34 30.17
CA ILE A 11 -17.56 -6.57 30.15
C ILE A 11 -17.44 -7.26 28.79
N ILE A 12 -17.59 -6.51 27.69
CA ILE A 12 -17.44 -7.04 26.32
C ILE A 12 -16.01 -7.56 26.12
N LYS A 13 -15.00 -6.76 26.52
CA LYS A 13 -13.58 -7.17 26.46
C LYS A 13 -13.37 -8.52 27.14
N LYS A 14 -13.81 -8.67 28.39
CA LYS A 14 -13.65 -9.91 29.15
C LYS A 14 -14.35 -11.11 28.49
N ARG A 15 -15.48 -10.90 27.80
CA ARG A 15 -16.21 -11.95 27.08
C ARG A 15 -15.46 -12.41 25.84
N ALA A 16 -14.91 -11.48 25.05
CA ALA A 16 -14.22 -11.77 23.81
C ALA A 16 -12.71 -12.11 24.00
N GLU A 17 -12.14 -11.77 25.17
CA GLU A 17 -10.72 -11.97 25.48
C GLU A 17 -10.29 -13.42 25.35
N GLY A 18 -11.12 -14.37 25.77
CA GLY A 18 -10.81 -15.80 25.68
C GLY A 18 -10.51 -16.30 24.25
N THR A 19 -11.22 -15.75 23.25
CA THR A 19 -10.99 -16.07 21.83
C THR A 19 -9.68 -15.51 21.32
N LEU A 20 -9.26 -14.32 21.80
CA LEU A 20 -8.03 -13.65 21.38
C LEU A 20 -6.80 -14.14 22.15
N LEU A 21 -6.95 -14.60 23.39
CA LEU A 21 -5.85 -15.15 24.19
C LEU A 21 -5.12 -16.30 23.45
N LEU A 22 -5.86 -17.17 22.76
CA LEU A 22 -5.25 -18.22 21.93
C LEU A 22 -4.30 -17.66 20.86
N ARG A 23 -4.59 -16.47 20.33
CA ARG A 23 -3.75 -15.80 19.31
C ARG A 23 -2.57 -15.04 19.92
N GLU A 24 -2.69 -14.56 21.16
CA GLU A 24 -1.65 -13.80 21.88
C GLU A 24 -0.66 -14.74 22.59
N GLU A 25 -1.17 -15.78 23.26
CA GLU A 25 -0.40 -16.72 24.08
C GLU A 25 0.35 -17.77 23.28
N SER A 26 0.62 -17.55 22.01
CA SER A 26 1.61 -18.34 21.31
C SER A 26 2.99 -18.19 21.98
N ASN A 27 3.06 -18.50 23.28
CA ASN A 27 4.26 -18.53 24.08
C ASN A 27 5.12 -19.73 23.68
N GLU A 28 6.43 -19.57 23.73
CA GLU A 28 7.44 -20.61 23.47
C GLU A 28 7.20 -21.89 24.26
N THR A 29 6.48 -21.84 25.39
CA THR A 29 6.07 -22.98 26.20
C THR A 29 4.95 -23.83 25.57
N PHE A 30 4.02 -23.21 24.80
CA PHE A 30 2.96 -23.95 24.10
C PHE A 30 3.43 -24.49 22.75
N ALA A 31 4.31 -23.78 22.06
CA ALA A 31 4.88 -24.20 20.78
C ALA A 31 5.74 -25.48 20.88
N ALA A 32 6.26 -25.81 22.07
CA ALA A 32 7.01 -27.04 22.34
C ALA A 32 6.10 -28.22 22.62
N GLN A 33 4.82 -28.03 22.90
CA GLN A 33 3.83 -29.08 23.14
C GLN A 33 2.85 -29.17 21.96
N CYS A 34 3.20 -30.01 21.01
CA CYS A 34 2.34 -30.77 20.10
C CYS A 34 1.03 -30.10 19.59
N CYS A 35 1.02 -29.77 18.32
CA CYS A 35 -0.13 -29.22 17.61
C CYS A 35 -0.92 -30.30 16.89
N GLY A 36 -2.19 -30.37 17.21
CA GLY A 36 -3.18 -31.24 16.64
C GLY A 36 -4.15 -31.77 17.70
N LEU A 37 -5.40 -31.98 17.31
CA LEU A 37 -6.42 -32.50 18.22
C LEU A 37 -6.06 -33.88 18.80
N ALA A 38 -5.30 -34.69 18.05
CA ALA A 38 -4.82 -35.96 18.51
C ALA A 38 -3.79 -35.87 19.64
N LEU A 39 -3.22 -34.69 19.89
CA LEU A 39 -2.14 -34.47 20.86
C LEU A 39 -2.60 -33.66 22.09
N GLY A 40 -3.93 -33.46 22.26
CA GLY A 40 -4.54 -32.90 23.47
C GLY A 40 -4.88 -31.41 23.42
N THR A 41 -4.86 -30.78 22.24
CA THR A 41 -5.37 -29.41 22.09
C THR A 41 -6.90 -29.42 22.03
N GLU A 42 -7.56 -28.77 22.98
CA GLU A 42 -9.02 -28.79 23.09
C GLU A 42 -9.72 -27.95 22.02
N HIS A 43 -9.08 -26.85 21.58
CA HIS A 43 -9.65 -25.93 20.59
C HIS A 43 -8.55 -25.30 19.73
N LEU A 44 -8.80 -25.16 18.42
CA LEU A 44 -7.87 -24.60 17.44
C LEU A 44 -8.54 -23.44 16.67
N GLN A 45 -7.72 -22.55 16.13
CA GLN A 45 -8.18 -21.51 15.20
C GLN A 45 -7.38 -21.55 13.91
N ILE A 46 -8.07 -21.39 12.78
CA ILE A 46 -7.49 -21.25 11.45
C ILE A 46 -7.76 -19.82 10.99
N LEU A 47 -6.71 -18.99 10.96
CA LEU A 47 -6.80 -17.62 10.46
C LEU A 47 -6.48 -17.61 8.96
N ILE A 48 -7.39 -17.09 8.15
CA ILE A 48 -7.24 -17.01 6.69
C ILE A 48 -7.17 -15.56 6.26
N CYS A 49 -6.21 -15.23 5.39
CA CYS A 49 -6.11 -13.89 4.83
C CYS A 49 -7.31 -13.58 3.93
N GLY A 50 -8.14 -12.65 4.38
CA GLY A 50 -9.32 -12.17 3.66
C GLY A 50 -9.12 -10.83 2.95
N GLY A 51 -7.89 -10.33 2.80
CA GLY A 51 -7.61 -9.12 2.02
C GLY A 51 -7.86 -9.32 0.53
N THR A 52 -8.14 -8.24 -0.20
CA THR A 52 -8.54 -8.26 -1.62
C THR A 52 -7.63 -9.11 -2.51
N GLY A 53 -6.29 -9.06 -2.32
CA GLY A 53 -5.34 -9.86 -3.12
C GLY A 53 -5.50 -11.36 -2.91
N CYS A 54 -5.62 -11.82 -1.65
CA CYS A 54 -5.82 -13.23 -1.32
C CYS A 54 -7.22 -13.70 -1.73
N LYS A 55 -8.24 -12.85 -1.61
CA LYS A 55 -9.60 -13.15 -2.09
C LYS A 55 -9.65 -13.34 -3.60
N ALA A 56 -8.88 -12.55 -4.36
CA ALA A 56 -8.72 -12.73 -5.80
C ALA A 56 -7.94 -14.01 -6.17
N SER A 57 -7.24 -14.63 -5.21
CA SER A 57 -6.55 -15.92 -5.33
C SER A 57 -7.27 -17.02 -4.54
N ASP A 58 -8.61 -16.95 -4.50
CA ASP A 58 -9.51 -17.99 -3.98
C ASP A 58 -9.42 -18.28 -2.47
N SER A 59 -8.95 -17.33 -1.64
CA SER A 59 -8.88 -17.55 -0.18
C SER A 59 -10.25 -17.84 0.45
N HIS A 60 -11.34 -17.33 -0.10
CA HIS A 60 -12.71 -17.65 0.35
C HIS A 60 -13.09 -19.10 0.05
N ILE A 61 -12.65 -19.66 -1.10
CA ILE A 61 -12.86 -21.08 -1.44
C ILE A 61 -12.02 -21.97 -0.51
N ILE A 62 -10.81 -21.52 -0.14
CA ILE A 62 -9.99 -22.23 0.87
C ILE A 62 -10.75 -22.34 2.20
N ALA A 63 -11.37 -21.24 2.66
CA ALA A 63 -12.16 -21.24 3.88
C ALA A 63 -13.34 -22.22 3.81
N GLU A 64 -14.09 -22.21 2.72
CA GLU A 64 -15.23 -23.11 2.47
C GLU A 64 -14.79 -24.58 2.45
N ARG A 65 -13.67 -24.90 1.78
CA ARG A 65 -13.15 -26.28 1.70
C ARG A 65 -12.60 -26.76 3.03
N LEU A 66 -11.93 -25.89 3.79
CA LEU A 66 -11.50 -26.22 5.15
C LEU A 66 -12.69 -26.54 6.04
N GLN A 67 -13.75 -25.72 6.02
CA GLN A 67 -14.99 -25.98 6.75
C GLN A 67 -15.59 -27.33 6.39
N GLN A 68 -15.73 -27.64 5.11
CA GLN A 68 -16.23 -28.92 4.64
C GLN A 68 -15.34 -30.11 5.05
N ALA A 69 -14.01 -29.92 5.06
CA ALA A 69 -13.08 -30.95 5.50
C ALA A 69 -13.18 -31.20 7.02
N LEU A 70 -13.37 -30.14 7.83
CA LEU A 70 -13.61 -30.27 9.29
C LEU A 70 -14.92 -31.01 9.58
N GLU A 71 -15.99 -30.69 8.86
CA GLU A 71 -17.29 -31.36 8.98
C GLU A 71 -17.22 -32.85 8.61
N ARG A 72 -16.55 -33.19 7.50
CA ARG A 72 -16.33 -34.59 7.07
C ARG A 72 -15.58 -35.42 8.12
N ASN A 73 -14.72 -34.79 8.89
CA ASN A 73 -13.93 -35.44 9.94
C ASN A 73 -14.59 -35.34 11.34
N ASN A 74 -15.81 -34.75 11.46
CA ASN A 74 -16.54 -34.55 12.72
C ASN A 74 -15.74 -33.79 13.78
N ILE A 75 -15.04 -32.73 13.39
CA ILE A 75 -14.23 -31.87 14.28
C ILE A 75 -14.52 -30.37 14.10
N ALA A 76 -15.60 -30.02 13.39
CA ALA A 76 -15.96 -28.63 13.13
C ALA A 76 -16.30 -27.84 14.40
N ASP A 77 -16.70 -28.53 15.48
CA ASP A 77 -16.96 -27.96 16.81
C ASP A 77 -15.70 -27.62 17.61
N LYS A 78 -14.51 -28.07 17.15
CA LYS A 78 -13.22 -27.88 17.80
C LYS A 78 -12.29 -26.92 17.10
N VAL A 79 -12.69 -26.41 15.93
CA VAL A 79 -11.83 -25.56 15.08
C VAL A 79 -12.60 -24.38 14.54
N ASP A 80 -12.24 -23.17 14.93
CA ASP A 80 -12.79 -21.94 14.36
C ASP A 80 -12.06 -21.52 13.10
N ILE A 81 -12.78 -21.28 12.02
CA ILE A 81 -12.25 -20.65 10.81
C ILE A 81 -12.57 -19.16 10.82
N ILE A 82 -11.53 -18.34 10.80
CA ILE A 82 -11.64 -16.88 10.92
C ILE A 82 -11.02 -16.22 9.69
N THR A 83 -11.84 -15.45 8.95
CA THR A 83 -11.36 -14.64 7.83
C THR A 83 -10.91 -13.28 8.35
N THR A 84 -9.60 -13.10 8.49
CA THR A 84 -9.00 -11.86 9.00
C THR A 84 -8.87 -10.77 7.92
N GLY A 85 -8.27 -9.64 8.28
CA GLY A 85 -7.72 -8.67 7.33
C GLY A 85 -6.46 -9.17 6.61
N CYS A 86 -5.78 -8.26 5.92
CA CYS A 86 -4.55 -8.56 5.20
C CYS A 86 -3.39 -8.83 6.16
N PHE A 87 -2.69 -9.95 6.01
CA PHE A 87 -1.45 -10.22 6.75
C PHE A 87 -0.28 -9.31 6.33
N GLY A 88 -0.39 -8.65 5.18
CA GLY A 88 0.65 -7.77 4.64
C GLY A 88 1.64 -8.47 3.71
N PHE A 89 1.67 -9.79 3.62
CA PHE A 89 2.64 -10.55 2.82
C PHE A 89 2.04 -11.02 1.49
N CYS A 90 1.72 -10.06 0.61
CA CYS A 90 0.82 -10.25 -0.52
C CYS A 90 1.35 -11.23 -1.58
N GLU A 91 2.66 -11.24 -1.90
CA GLU A 91 3.22 -12.19 -2.89
C GLU A 91 3.17 -13.65 -2.40
N LYS A 92 3.10 -13.85 -1.10
CA LYS A 92 3.04 -15.18 -0.47
C LYS A 92 1.61 -15.64 -0.15
N GLY A 93 0.61 -14.84 -0.53
CA GLY A 93 -0.79 -15.23 -0.38
C GLY A 93 -1.24 -16.28 -1.42
N PRO A 94 -2.37 -16.96 -1.16
CA PRO A 94 -3.17 -16.96 0.07
C PRO A 94 -2.44 -17.51 1.29
N ILE A 95 -2.70 -16.88 2.45
CA ILE A 95 -2.05 -17.23 3.71
C ILE A 95 -3.07 -17.90 4.63
N VAL A 96 -2.65 -18.99 5.25
CA VAL A 96 -3.39 -19.71 6.30
C VAL A 96 -2.48 -19.83 7.52
N LYS A 97 -2.96 -19.36 8.68
CA LYS A 97 -2.22 -19.46 9.94
C LYS A 97 -2.98 -20.33 10.93
N ILE A 98 -2.30 -21.33 11.50
CA ILE A 98 -2.86 -22.25 12.50
C ILE A 98 -2.46 -21.78 13.90
N ILE A 99 -3.41 -21.70 14.80
CA ILE A 99 -3.26 -21.29 16.19
C ILE A 99 -3.62 -22.50 17.08
N PRO A 100 -2.87 -22.79 18.13
CA PRO A 100 -1.89 -21.94 18.83
C PRO A 100 -0.43 -22.08 18.39
N ASP A 101 -0.06 -23.00 17.53
CA ASP A 101 1.35 -23.25 17.17
C ASP A 101 1.96 -22.21 16.19
N ASN A 102 1.17 -21.21 15.77
CA ASN A 102 1.57 -20.14 14.86
C ASN A 102 2.11 -20.60 13.49
N THR A 103 1.78 -21.83 13.06
CA THR A 103 2.22 -22.30 11.75
C THR A 103 1.65 -21.43 10.65
N PHE A 104 2.54 -20.88 9.84
CA PHE A 104 2.23 -19.89 8.81
C PHE A 104 2.44 -20.51 7.44
N TYR A 105 1.34 -20.89 6.79
CA TYR A 105 1.32 -21.46 5.46
C TYR A 105 1.17 -20.36 4.40
N THR A 106 1.92 -20.49 3.33
CA THR A 106 1.98 -19.54 2.22
C THR A 106 1.54 -20.21 0.91
N GLN A 107 1.00 -19.41 -0.03
CA GLN A 107 0.59 -19.86 -1.36
C GLN A 107 -0.35 -21.08 -1.33
N VAL A 108 -1.22 -21.12 -0.32
CA VAL A 108 -2.20 -22.18 -0.14
C VAL A 108 -3.23 -22.11 -1.27
N VAL A 109 -3.54 -23.28 -1.84
CA VAL A 109 -4.60 -23.42 -2.86
C VAL A 109 -5.78 -24.21 -2.29
N PRO A 110 -6.98 -24.11 -2.88
CA PRO A 110 -8.17 -24.81 -2.36
C PRO A 110 -7.99 -26.32 -2.18
N ASP A 111 -7.18 -26.97 -3.01
CA ASP A 111 -6.93 -28.43 -2.93
C ASP A 111 -6.05 -28.84 -1.73
N ASP A 112 -5.37 -27.89 -1.08
CA ASP A 112 -4.58 -28.15 0.12
C ASP A 112 -5.43 -28.34 1.38
N ALA A 113 -6.71 -27.95 1.36
CA ALA A 113 -7.59 -27.93 2.53
C ALA A 113 -7.71 -29.30 3.22
N ASP A 114 -7.91 -30.36 2.45
CA ASP A 114 -8.01 -31.73 3.00
C ASP A 114 -6.69 -32.21 3.61
N GLU A 115 -5.56 -31.85 3.01
CA GLU A 115 -4.25 -32.18 3.54
C GLU A 115 -3.96 -31.42 4.85
N ILE A 116 -4.30 -30.12 4.90
CA ILE A 116 -4.15 -29.31 6.13
C ILE A 116 -4.94 -29.91 7.27
N VAL A 117 -6.20 -30.29 7.03
CA VAL A 117 -7.03 -30.89 8.08
C VAL A 117 -6.49 -32.25 8.50
N ARG A 118 -6.17 -33.15 7.57
CA ARG A 118 -5.70 -34.50 7.87
C ARG A 118 -4.32 -34.53 8.53
N GLU A 119 -3.34 -33.82 7.93
CA GLU A 119 -1.95 -33.90 8.37
C GLU A 119 -1.68 -33.00 9.58
N HIS A 120 -2.17 -31.75 9.54
CA HIS A 120 -1.84 -30.78 10.57
C HIS A 120 -2.89 -30.74 11.69
N ILE A 121 -4.15 -30.52 11.38
CA ILE A 121 -5.18 -30.35 12.42
C ILE A 121 -5.40 -31.65 13.20
N ILE A 122 -5.49 -32.78 12.51
CA ILE A 122 -5.68 -34.09 13.16
C ILE A 122 -4.34 -34.72 13.54
N GLY A 123 -3.40 -34.79 12.61
CA GLY A 123 -2.14 -35.51 12.77
C GLY A 123 -1.03 -34.75 13.47
N GLY A 124 -1.14 -33.46 13.71
CA GLY A 124 -0.12 -32.61 14.35
C GLY A 124 1.17 -32.43 13.53
N ARG A 125 1.17 -32.79 12.24
CA ARG A 125 2.34 -32.71 11.36
C ARG A 125 2.26 -31.50 10.42
N LYS A 126 3.26 -30.65 10.46
CA LYS A 126 3.34 -29.48 9.56
C LYS A 126 3.59 -29.94 8.11
N ILE A 127 3.02 -29.21 7.15
CA ILE A 127 3.17 -29.49 5.72
C ILE A 127 4.33 -28.65 5.19
N GLU A 128 5.51 -29.27 5.06
CA GLU A 128 6.77 -28.57 4.72
C GLU A 128 6.69 -27.73 3.44
N ARG A 129 6.00 -28.22 2.39
CA ARG A 129 5.89 -27.51 1.09
C ARG A 129 5.11 -26.21 1.16
N LEU A 130 4.26 -26.03 2.17
CA LEU A 130 3.47 -24.81 2.37
C LEU A 130 4.16 -23.79 3.28
N LEU A 131 5.27 -24.16 3.91
CA LEU A 131 6.02 -23.24 4.78
C LEU A 131 6.75 -22.18 3.96
N TYR A 132 6.95 -21.02 4.57
CA TYR A 132 7.75 -19.96 3.98
C TYR A 132 9.23 -20.37 3.90
N ILE A 133 9.85 -20.11 2.75
CA ILE A 133 11.29 -20.29 2.55
C ILE A 133 11.93 -18.89 2.60
N ASP A 134 12.82 -18.68 3.54
CA ASP A 134 13.58 -17.44 3.66
C ASP A 134 14.55 -17.28 2.49
N PRO A 135 14.46 -16.19 1.70
CA PRO A 135 15.26 -16.04 0.47
C PRO A 135 16.75 -15.83 0.72
N LYS A 136 17.18 -15.52 1.96
CA LYS A 136 18.60 -15.33 2.30
C LYS A 136 19.25 -16.61 2.80
N THR A 137 18.52 -17.38 3.60
CA THR A 137 19.04 -18.59 4.27
C THR A 137 18.64 -19.88 3.58
N GLU A 138 17.67 -19.81 2.67
CA GLU A 138 17.04 -20.94 1.97
C GLU A 138 16.41 -21.98 2.94
N LYS A 139 16.17 -21.57 4.19
CA LYS A 139 15.56 -22.43 5.22
C LYS A 139 14.06 -22.18 5.31
N THR A 140 13.33 -23.25 5.63
CA THR A 140 11.91 -23.16 5.95
C THR A 140 11.71 -22.51 7.31
N VAL A 141 10.72 -21.62 7.40
CA VAL A 141 10.32 -20.93 8.63
C VAL A 141 8.82 -21.16 8.83
N SER A 142 8.46 -21.80 9.93
CA SER A 142 7.07 -22.15 10.20
C SER A 142 6.29 -21.07 10.96
N ASP A 143 6.95 -20.23 11.76
CA ASP A 143 6.32 -19.18 12.55
C ASP A 143 6.68 -17.80 12.01
N SER A 144 5.68 -16.98 11.77
CA SER A 144 5.84 -15.59 11.30
C SER A 144 6.71 -14.72 12.22
N LYS A 145 6.76 -15.02 13.54
CA LYS A 145 7.62 -14.30 14.49
C LYS A 145 9.12 -14.45 14.19
N HIS A 146 9.50 -15.52 13.52
CA HIS A 146 10.89 -15.80 13.13
C HIS A 146 11.22 -15.32 11.71
N MET A 147 10.26 -14.84 10.96
CA MET A 147 10.48 -14.26 9.63
C MET A 147 11.01 -12.82 9.76
N ASP A 148 12.13 -12.50 9.12
CA ASP A 148 12.68 -11.14 9.10
C ASP A 148 11.66 -10.12 8.59
N PHE A 149 10.80 -10.53 7.66
CA PHE A 149 9.72 -9.70 7.14
C PHE A 149 8.80 -9.16 8.24
N TYR A 150 8.44 -9.95 9.26
CA TYR A 150 7.59 -9.50 10.37
C TYR A 150 8.39 -8.99 11.58
N ARG A 151 9.46 -9.66 11.93
CA ARG A 151 10.23 -9.38 13.14
C ARG A 151 10.83 -7.96 13.18
N LYS A 152 11.15 -7.42 12.00
CA LYS A 152 11.77 -6.09 11.85
C LYS A 152 10.77 -4.96 11.64
N GLN A 153 9.49 -5.25 11.69
CA GLN A 153 8.41 -4.27 11.62
C GLN A 153 7.94 -3.85 13.02
N MET A 154 7.39 -2.65 13.10
CA MET A 154 6.62 -2.16 14.24
C MET A 154 5.23 -1.78 13.73
N ARG A 155 4.25 -2.65 13.97
CA ARG A 155 2.90 -2.48 13.44
C ARG A 155 2.03 -1.74 14.43
N ILE A 156 1.70 -0.48 14.13
CA ILE A 156 0.80 0.41 14.89
C ILE A 156 -0.50 0.61 14.13
N ALA A 157 -0.44 1.11 12.92
CA ALA A 157 -1.62 1.27 12.06
C ALA A 157 -2.14 -0.10 11.55
N LEU A 158 -1.24 -1.07 11.33
CA LEU A 158 -1.57 -2.43 10.92
C LEU A 158 -1.70 -3.43 12.07
N ARG A 159 -1.76 -2.96 13.34
CA ARG A 159 -1.71 -3.84 14.54
C ARG A 159 -2.73 -4.97 14.53
N ASN A 160 -3.94 -4.70 14.08
CA ASN A 160 -5.06 -5.65 14.09
C ASN A 160 -5.20 -6.42 12.76
N CYS A 161 -4.52 -5.96 11.68
CA CYS A 161 -4.60 -6.60 10.36
C CYS A 161 -3.96 -8.00 10.38
N GLY A 162 -4.72 -9.02 9.96
CA GLY A 162 -4.29 -10.41 10.01
C GLY A 162 -4.40 -11.05 11.41
N PHE A 163 -5.00 -10.35 12.37
CA PHE A 163 -5.14 -10.81 13.75
C PHE A 163 -6.59 -10.94 14.19
N ILE A 164 -7.44 -9.91 13.95
CA ILE A 164 -8.85 -9.94 14.31
C ILE A 164 -9.75 -10.32 13.13
N ASP A 165 -10.98 -10.73 13.44
CA ASP A 165 -12.10 -10.70 12.50
C ASP A 165 -12.58 -9.25 12.35
N PRO A 166 -12.37 -8.60 11.17
CA PRO A 166 -12.75 -7.22 10.96
C PRO A 166 -14.27 -6.99 10.90
N GLU A 167 -15.06 -8.07 10.85
CA GLU A 167 -16.53 -8.04 10.86
C GLU A 167 -17.10 -8.27 12.26
N ASN A 168 -16.25 -8.36 13.30
CA ASN A 168 -16.63 -8.57 14.69
C ASN A 168 -16.16 -7.43 15.60
N ILE A 169 -17.09 -6.53 15.95
CA ILE A 169 -16.81 -5.38 16.84
C ILE A 169 -16.26 -5.80 18.21
N GLU A 170 -16.66 -6.97 18.73
CA GLU A 170 -16.25 -7.41 20.06
C GLU A 170 -14.77 -7.78 20.11
N GLU A 171 -14.20 -8.31 19.00
CA GLU A 171 -12.76 -8.54 18.92
C GLU A 171 -11.98 -7.21 18.90
N TYR A 172 -12.50 -6.18 18.23
CA TYR A 172 -11.89 -4.85 18.29
C TYR A 172 -11.96 -4.25 19.72
N ILE A 173 -13.10 -4.37 20.40
CA ILE A 173 -13.26 -3.92 21.79
C ILE A 173 -12.35 -4.70 22.76
N ALA A 174 -12.13 -5.99 22.52
CA ALA A 174 -11.24 -6.81 23.34
C ALA A 174 -9.77 -6.30 23.30
N LEU A 175 -9.38 -5.65 22.21
CA LEU A 175 -8.08 -4.99 22.05
C LEU A 175 -8.11 -3.49 22.44
N ASP A 176 -8.92 -3.14 23.42
CA ASP A 176 -9.13 -1.77 23.92
C ASP A 176 -9.75 -0.79 22.88
N GLY A 177 -10.44 -1.34 21.86
CA GLY A 177 -11.22 -0.54 20.92
C GLY A 177 -12.32 0.27 21.61
N TYR A 178 -12.57 1.48 21.11
CA TYR A 178 -13.49 2.49 21.65
C TYR A 178 -13.15 3.00 23.04
N MET A 179 -12.05 2.54 23.67
CA MET A 179 -11.58 3.10 24.94
C MET A 179 -11.07 4.53 24.77
N ALA A 180 -10.42 4.84 23.65
CA ALA A 180 -9.95 6.20 23.35
C ALA A 180 -11.13 7.18 23.19
N LEU A 181 -12.22 6.73 22.55
CA LEU A 181 -13.43 7.53 22.41
C LEU A 181 -14.09 7.73 23.78
N ALA A 182 -14.25 6.67 24.57
CA ALA A 182 -14.86 6.73 25.91
C ALA A 182 -14.09 7.68 26.85
N ASP A 183 -12.76 7.54 26.90
CA ASP A 183 -11.90 8.39 27.73
C ASP A 183 -11.93 9.85 27.27
N SER A 184 -11.97 10.08 25.95
CA SER A 184 -12.10 11.43 25.40
C SER A 184 -13.43 12.10 25.79
N LEU A 185 -14.56 11.37 25.69
CA LEU A 185 -15.88 11.94 25.98
C LEU A 185 -16.16 12.13 27.47
N LEU A 186 -15.68 11.21 28.30
CA LEU A 186 -16.01 11.19 29.74
C LEU A 186 -15.00 11.94 30.60
N HIS A 187 -13.74 12.04 30.19
CA HIS A 187 -12.67 12.54 31.05
C HIS A 187 -11.87 13.71 30.45
N LYS A 188 -12.01 14.05 29.18
CA LYS A 188 -11.24 15.11 28.52
C LYS A 188 -12.12 16.14 27.84
N LYS A 189 -11.66 17.37 27.82
CA LYS A 189 -12.23 18.44 26.98
C LYS A 189 -11.68 18.32 25.55
N PRO A 190 -12.43 18.81 24.52
CA PRO A 190 -11.97 18.81 23.14
C PRO A 190 -10.55 19.32 22.93
N GLY A 191 -10.18 20.44 23.57
CA GLY A 191 -8.83 21.02 23.50
C GLY A 191 -7.73 20.10 24.06
N GLU A 192 -8.03 19.36 25.13
CA GLU A 192 -7.09 18.42 25.74
C GLU A 192 -6.78 17.23 24.81
N VAL A 193 -7.80 16.74 24.09
CA VAL A 193 -7.61 15.70 23.07
C VAL A 193 -6.72 16.22 21.94
N ILE A 194 -7.00 17.43 21.43
CA ILE A 194 -6.17 18.08 20.42
C ILE A 194 -4.72 18.24 20.91
N ASP A 195 -4.50 18.63 22.14
CA ASP A 195 -3.16 18.79 22.71
C ASP A 195 -2.39 17.47 22.82
N VAL A 196 -3.08 16.35 23.13
CA VAL A 196 -2.46 15.01 23.06
C VAL A 196 -1.98 14.71 21.64
N ILE A 197 -2.82 14.94 20.63
CA ILE A 197 -2.45 14.70 19.21
C ILE A 197 -1.32 15.66 18.77
N LYS A 198 -1.30 16.90 19.23
CA LYS A 198 -0.18 17.84 18.95
C LYS A 198 1.13 17.35 19.57
N ARG A 199 1.13 16.98 20.87
CA ARG A 199 2.32 16.48 21.57
C ARG A 199 2.83 15.16 21.01
N SER A 200 1.95 14.31 20.46
CA SER A 200 2.37 13.08 19.79
C SER A 200 3.25 13.32 18.56
N GLY A 201 3.18 14.51 17.98
CA GLY A 201 3.91 14.85 16.76
C GLY A 201 3.42 14.12 15.51
N LEU A 202 2.19 13.55 15.53
CA LEU A 202 1.62 12.88 14.38
C LEU A 202 1.48 13.84 13.19
N ARG A 203 2.13 13.51 12.09
CA ARG A 203 2.00 14.17 10.79
C ARG A 203 1.09 13.35 9.88
N GLY A 204 0.36 14.00 8.99
CA GLY A 204 -0.54 13.35 8.04
C GLY A 204 0.17 12.30 7.19
N ARG A 205 -0.42 11.10 7.05
CA ARG A 205 0.15 9.93 6.33
C ARG A 205 -0.23 9.86 4.86
N GLY A 206 -1.10 10.76 4.39
CA GLY A 206 -1.51 10.82 2.97
C GLY A 206 -0.53 11.52 2.03
N GLY A 207 0.71 11.78 2.45
CA GLY A 207 1.79 12.30 1.59
C GLY A 207 2.30 13.69 1.96
N GLY A 208 1.44 14.63 2.31
CA GLY A 208 1.82 16.02 2.60
C GLY A 208 2.48 16.25 3.96
N GLY A 209 2.36 15.32 4.92
CA GLY A 209 3.03 15.39 6.21
C GLY A 209 2.66 16.58 7.10
N PHE A 210 1.50 17.20 6.91
CA PHE A 210 1.07 18.33 7.75
C PHE A 210 0.75 17.86 9.17
N PRO A 211 1.11 18.63 10.24
CA PRO A 211 0.83 18.24 11.63
C PRO A 211 -0.67 18.08 11.90
N THR A 212 -1.09 16.86 12.27
CA THR A 212 -2.50 16.50 12.42
C THR A 212 -3.21 17.30 13.52
N GLY A 213 -2.58 17.44 14.68
CA GLY A 213 -3.15 18.20 15.80
C GLY A 213 -3.35 19.69 15.50
N LEU A 214 -2.48 20.32 14.69
CA LEU A 214 -2.67 21.70 14.23
C LEU A 214 -3.88 21.83 13.29
N LYS A 215 -4.07 20.85 12.40
CA LYS A 215 -5.23 20.81 11.50
C LYS A 215 -6.55 20.73 12.29
N TRP A 216 -6.57 19.91 13.34
CA TRP A 216 -7.71 19.81 14.24
C TRP A 216 -7.95 21.11 15.02
N GLU A 217 -6.88 21.75 15.52
CA GLU A 217 -6.97 23.03 16.22
C GLU A 217 -7.56 24.13 15.35
N PHE A 218 -7.16 24.21 14.07
CA PHE A 218 -7.71 25.21 13.15
C PHE A 218 -9.20 25.00 12.92
N ALA A 219 -9.67 23.76 12.73
CA ALA A 219 -11.09 23.47 12.57
C ALA A 219 -11.86 23.69 13.88
N ASN A 220 -11.26 23.36 15.05
CA ASN A 220 -11.90 23.60 16.35
C ASN A 220 -12.16 25.08 16.61
N LYS A 221 -11.19 25.96 16.28
CA LYS A 221 -11.29 27.43 16.49
C LYS A 221 -12.36 28.10 15.63
N GLN A 222 -12.82 27.48 14.56
CA GLN A 222 -13.87 28.06 13.71
C GLN A 222 -15.21 28.05 14.43
N LYS A 223 -15.92 29.18 14.38
CA LYS A 223 -17.30 29.33 14.87
C LYS A 223 -18.24 29.07 13.70
N ALA A 224 -18.96 27.96 13.73
CA ALA A 224 -19.93 27.58 12.70
C ALA A 224 -21.05 26.74 13.32
N ASP A 225 -22.21 26.77 12.70
CA ASP A 225 -23.38 25.97 13.03
C ASP A 225 -23.19 24.47 12.73
N MET A 226 -22.36 24.17 11.72
CA MET A 226 -22.04 22.83 11.27
C MET A 226 -20.55 22.74 10.94
N LYS A 227 -19.94 21.59 11.28
CA LYS A 227 -18.58 21.21 10.89
C LYS A 227 -18.59 19.77 10.39
N TYR A 228 -17.58 19.40 9.60
CA TYR A 228 -17.46 18.05 9.05
C TYR A 228 -16.10 17.41 9.34
N VAL A 229 -16.12 16.11 9.61
CA VAL A 229 -14.93 15.25 9.59
C VAL A 229 -14.95 14.45 8.31
N VAL A 230 -13.87 14.48 7.55
CA VAL A 230 -13.73 13.71 6.31
C VAL A 230 -12.57 12.75 6.42
N CYS A 231 -12.84 11.46 6.24
CA CYS A 231 -11.83 10.44 5.98
C CYS A 231 -11.55 10.40 4.49
N ASN A 232 -10.33 10.76 4.10
CA ASN A 232 -9.84 10.63 2.73
C ASN A 232 -9.35 9.20 2.53
N ALA A 233 -10.15 8.39 1.85
CA ALA A 233 -9.85 7.03 1.45
C ALA A 233 -9.73 6.90 -0.07
N ASP A 234 -9.32 7.98 -0.75
CA ASP A 234 -9.01 8.02 -2.18
C ASP A 234 -7.53 7.70 -2.41
N GLU A 235 -7.17 6.44 -2.29
CA GLU A 235 -5.83 5.92 -2.49
C GLU A 235 -5.62 5.56 -3.97
N GLY A 236 -5.07 6.49 -4.74
CA GLY A 236 -4.94 6.37 -6.20
C GLY A 236 -3.53 6.11 -6.72
N ASP A 237 -2.49 6.10 -5.89
CA ASP A 237 -1.10 5.86 -6.27
C ASP A 237 -0.92 4.46 -6.86
N PRO A 238 -0.26 4.30 -8.04
CA PRO A 238 0.07 2.99 -8.57
C PRO A 238 0.92 2.17 -7.59
N GLY A 239 0.40 1.00 -7.19
CA GLY A 239 1.05 0.10 -6.25
C GLY A 239 0.79 0.40 -4.76
N ALA A 240 0.08 1.48 -4.42
CA ALA A 240 -0.33 1.77 -3.05
C ALA A 240 -1.64 1.05 -2.69
N PHE A 241 -1.69 0.39 -1.51
CA PHE A 241 -2.87 -0.32 -1.01
C PHE A 241 -2.90 -0.41 0.53
N MET A 242 -2.20 0.48 1.22
CA MET A 242 -2.16 0.52 2.68
C MET A 242 -3.48 0.96 3.30
N ASP A 243 -4.08 2.03 2.80
CA ASP A 243 -5.35 2.55 3.29
C ASP A 243 -6.48 1.54 3.08
N ARG A 244 -6.53 0.91 1.90
CA ARG A 244 -7.43 -0.20 1.62
C ARG A 244 -7.27 -1.33 2.62
N SER A 245 -6.04 -1.76 2.89
CA SER A 245 -5.77 -2.89 3.80
C SER A 245 -6.13 -2.58 5.25
N ILE A 246 -5.96 -1.33 5.70
CA ILE A 246 -6.41 -0.89 7.03
C ILE A 246 -7.94 -0.97 7.11
N MET A 247 -8.66 -0.43 6.12
CA MET A 247 -10.13 -0.48 6.09
C MET A 247 -10.68 -1.91 5.94
N GLU A 248 -9.95 -2.80 5.25
CA GLU A 248 -10.29 -4.22 5.15
C GLU A 248 -9.97 -5.00 6.44
N GLY A 249 -8.98 -4.58 7.21
CA GLY A 249 -8.47 -5.35 8.36
C GLY A 249 -8.84 -4.81 9.73
N ASP A 250 -9.09 -3.50 9.83
CA ASP A 250 -9.42 -2.82 11.10
C ASP A 250 -10.33 -1.60 10.86
N PRO A 251 -11.54 -1.80 10.29
CA PRO A 251 -12.44 -0.68 9.97
C PRO A 251 -12.91 0.09 11.20
N HIS A 252 -13.00 -0.57 12.36
CA HIS A 252 -13.44 0.05 13.61
C HIS A 252 -12.46 1.12 14.12
N SER A 253 -11.17 0.97 13.87
CA SER A 253 -10.18 2.00 14.25
C SER A 253 -10.43 3.33 13.52
N ILE A 254 -10.92 3.27 12.29
CA ILE A 254 -11.29 4.46 11.51
C ILE A 254 -12.59 5.07 12.04
N VAL A 255 -13.59 4.23 12.35
CA VAL A 255 -14.87 4.68 12.93
C VAL A 255 -14.64 5.39 14.27
N GLU A 256 -13.86 4.80 15.17
CA GLU A 256 -13.49 5.38 16.46
C GLU A 256 -12.73 6.70 16.30
N ALA A 257 -11.69 6.72 15.45
CA ALA A 257 -10.88 7.91 15.21
C ALA A 257 -11.69 9.08 14.64
N MET A 258 -12.64 8.80 13.74
CA MET A 258 -13.53 9.83 13.20
C MET A 258 -14.45 10.41 14.26
N ALA A 259 -14.99 9.57 15.17
CA ALA A 259 -15.81 10.04 16.28
C ALA A 259 -15.02 10.89 17.28
N VAL A 260 -13.79 10.49 17.61
CA VAL A 260 -12.85 11.29 18.44
C VAL A 260 -12.53 12.63 17.78
N CYS A 261 -12.25 12.64 16.47
CA CYS A 261 -12.03 13.87 15.72
C CYS A 261 -13.27 14.76 15.72
N GLY A 262 -14.46 14.17 15.53
CA GLY A 262 -15.75 14.85 15.59
C GLY A 262 -15.96 15.57 16.94
N TYR A 263 -15.74 14.86 18.04
CA TYR A 263 -15.76 15.45 19.38
C TYR A 263 -14.79 16.62 19.51
N SER A 264 -13.55 16.39 19.10
CA SER A 264 -12.45 17.35 19.25
C SER A 264 -12.67 18.67 18.51
N ILE A 265 -13.31 18.64 17.33
CA ILE A 265 -13.56 19.85 16.53
C ILE A 265 -14.99 20.39 16.69
N GLY A 266 -15.87 19.67 17.38
CA GLY A 266 -17.29 20.02 17.53
C GLY A 266 -18.11 19.73 16.27
N SER A 267 -17.86 18.60 15.61
CA SER A 267 -18.60 18.14 14.43
C SER A 267 -19.54 16.99 14.77
N PRO A 268 -20.82 17.05 14.35
CA PRO A 268 -21.75 15.94 14.54
C PRO A 268 -21.74 14.94 13.37
N LYS A 269 -20.96 15.18 12.31
CA LYS A 269 -21.05 14.44 11.04
C LYS A 269 -19.66 14.07 10.47
N GLY A 270 -19.51 12.77 10.20
CA GLY A 270 -18.38 12.19 9.49
C GLY A 270 -18.75 11.74 8.06
N LEU A 271 -17.83 11.91 7.14
CA LEU A 271 -17.95 11.44 5.75
C LEU A 271 -16.71 10.63 5.39
N VAL A 272 -16.88 9.39 4.94
CA VAL A 272 -15.79 8.59 4.38
C VAL A 272 -15.87 8.70 2.86
N TYR A 273 -14.88 9.34 2.24
CA TYR A 273 -14.77 9.40 0.79
C TYR A 273 -13.84 8.28 0.33
N ILE A 274 -14.42 7.26 -0.28
CA ILE A 274 -13.74 6.01 -0.67
C ILE A 274 -13.94 5.71 -2.15
N ARG A 275 -12.91 5.16 -2.79
CA ARG A 275 -12.97 4.71 -4.18
C ARG A 275 -13.99 3.58 -4.35
N ALA A 276 -14.81 3.65 -5.40
CA ALA A 276 -15.78 2.60 -5.74
C ALA A 276 -15.10 1.25 -6.07
N GLU A 277 -13.83 1.28 -6.47
CA GLU A 277 -13.00 0.10 -6.77
C GLU A 277 -12.55 -0.69 -5.53
N TYR A 278 -12.94 -0.27 -4.32
CA TYR A 278 -12.62 -0.96 -3.07
C TYR A 278 -13.86 -1.65 -2.44
N PRO A 279 -14.52 -2.59 -3.13
CA PRO A 279 -15.79 -3.15 -2.70
C PRO A 279 -15.73 -3.86 -1.35
N LEU A 280 -14.62 -4.56 -1.04
CA LEU A 280 -14.43 -5.24 0.24
C LEU A 280 -14.27 -4.24 1.40
N ALA A 281 -13.46 -3.20 1.23
CA ALA A 281 -13.30 -2.14 2.22
C ALA A 281 -14.63 -1.42 2.49
N ILE A 282 -15.40 -1.14 1.43
CA ILE A 282 -16.74 -0.55 1.53
C ILE A 282 -17.68 -1.45 2.32
N GLN A 283 -17.69 -2.76 2.04
CA GLN A 283 -18.51 -3.74 2.75
C GLN A 283 -18.17 -3.76 4.24
N ARG A 284 -16.89 -3.88 4.59
CA ARG A 284 -16.42 -3.94 5.99
C ARG A 284 -16.67 -2.64 6.74
N LEU A 285 -16.49 -1.49 6.12
CA LEU A 285 -16.86 -0.20 6.70
C LEU A 285 -18.36 -0.09 6.96
N LYS A 286 -19.22 -0.57 6.06
CA LYS A 286 -20.67 -0.61 6.29
C LYS A 286 -21.05 -1.46 7.48
N ILE A 287 -20.43 -2.64 7.61
CA ILE A 287 -20.64 -3.53 8.76
C ILE A 287 -20.19 -2.84 10.05
N ALA A 288 -18.98 -2.28 10.06
CA ALA A 288 -18.43 -1.59 11.24
C ALA A 288 -19.28 -0.39 11.67
N ILE A 289 -19.76 0.43 10.73
CA ILE A 289 -20.65 1.56 11.02
C ILE A 289 -22.00 1.05 11.60
N ALA A 290 -22.55 -0.01 11.01
CA ALA A 290 -23.81 -0.60 11.49
C ALA A 290 -23.66 -1.15 12.92
N GLN A 291 -22.61 -1.92 13.19
CA GLN A 291 -22.30 -2.45 14.51
C GLN A 291 -22.06 -1.32 15.53
N ALA A 292 -21.28 -0.29 15.17
CA ALA A 292 -21.05 0.85 16.05
C ALA A 292 -22.35 1.59 16.41
N ARG A 293 -23.30 1.70 15.48
CA ARG A 293 -24.65 2.24 15.76
C ARG A 293 -25.46 1.34 16.69
N GLU A 294 -25.44 0.03 16.46
CA GLU A 294 -26.15 -0.96 17.29
C GLU A 294 -25.63 -0.94 18.74
N TYR A 295 -24.32 -0.83 18.91
CA TYR A 295 -23.68 -0.76 20.23
C TYR A 295 -23.79 0.64 20.87
N GLY A 296 -24.35 1.65 20.20
CA GLY A 296 -24.49 3.02 20.71
C GLY A 296 -23.18 3.82 20.72
N LEU A 297 -22.19 3.39 19.97
CA LEU A 297 -20.88 4.03 19.79
C LEU A 297 -20.87 5.05 18.63
N LEU A 298 -21.94 5.05 17.84
CA LEU A 298 -22.33 6.07 16.87
C LEU A 298 -23.82 6.41 17.06
N GLY A 299 -24.23 7.59 16.60
CA GLY A 299 -25.60 8.08 16.68
C GLY A 299 -25.75 9.17 17.74
N LYS A 300 -26.82 9.08 18.54
CA LYS A 300 -27.18 10.10 19.54
C LYS A 300 -26.67 9.72 20.94
N ASN A 301 -26.23 10.75 21.68
CA ASN A 301 -25.87 10.64 23.11
C ASN A 301 -24.85 9.52 23.40
N ILE A 302 -23.75 9.49 22.67
CA ILE A 302 -22.71 8.47 22.78
C ILE A 302 -22.15 8.48 24.22
N PHE A 303 -22.04 7.29 24.84
CA PHE A 303 -21.68 7.10 26.27
C PHE A 303 -22.54 7.92 27.24
N GLY A 304 -23.83 8.17 26.89
CA GLY A 304 -24.73 8.96 27.72
C GLY A 304 -24.41 10.45 27.82
N THR A 305 -23.50 10.94 27.01
CA THR A 305 -23.11 12.36 26.91
C THR A 305 -24.02 13.13 25.94
N ASP A 306 -23.89 14.46 25.88
CA ASP A 306 -24.58 15.28 24.88
C ASP A 306 -23.96 15.16 23.47
N PHE A 307 -22.87 14.43 23.32
CA PHE A 307 -22.20 14.26 22.04
C PHE A 307 -22.95 13.26 21.16
N SER A 308 -23.20 13.70 19.93
CA SER A 308 -23.83 12.89 18.89
C SER A 308 -22.98 12.96 17.63
N PHE A 309 -22.71 11.82 17.03
CA PHE A 309 -21.88 11.76 15.81
C PHE A 309 -22.30 10.56 14.95
N ASP A 310 -22.39 10.77 13.65
CA ASP A 310 -22.70 9.69 12.71
C ASP A 310 -21.88 9.80 11.42
N ILE A 311 -21.67 8.65 10.76
CA ILE A 311 -20.81 8.52 9.61
C ILE A 311 -21.61 8.09 8.37
N GLU A 312 -21.35 8.76 7.24
CA GLU A 312 -21.82 8.38 5.90
C GLU A 312 -20.66 8.04 4.98
N ILE A 313 -20.89 7.08 4.05
CA ILE A 313 -19.93 6.73 3.01
C ILE A 313 -20.31 7.50 1.72
N ARG A 314 -19.30 8.13 1.10
CA ARG A 314 -19.36 8.80 -0.20
C ARG A 314 -18.42 8.08 -1.16
N TYR A 315 -18.88 7.82 -2.37
CA TYR A 315 -18.12 7.07 -3.37
C TYR A 315 -17.38 8.02 -4.31
N GLY A 316 -16.08 7.79 -4.45
CA GLY A 316 -15.26 8.42 -5.49
C GLY A 316 -15.27 7.59 -6.77
N ALA A 317 -15.18 8.24 -7.91
CA ALA A 317 -15.13 7.60 -9.22
C ALA A 317 -13.70 7.20 -9.66
N GLY A 318 -12.74 7.13 -8.73
CA GLY A 318 -11.39 6.62 -8.96
C GLY A 318 -10.39 7.60 -9.57
N ALA A 319 -10.66 8.89 -9.61
CA ALA A 319 -9.71 9.89 -10.09
C ALA A 319 -8.66 10.23 -9.02
N PHE A 320 -7.38 10.01 -9.31
CA PHE A 320 -6.26 10.30 -8.39
C PHE A 320 -6.24 11.75 -7.89
N VAL A 321 -6.62 12.71 -8.74
CA VAL A 321 -6.71 14.12 -8.35
C VAL A 321 -7.68 14.38 -7.19
N CYS A 322 -8.68 13.50 -6.99
CA CYS A 322 -9.63 13.59 -5.88
C CYS A 322 -9.02 13.22 -4.51
N GLY A 323 -7.78 12.73 -4.47
CA GLY A 323 -6.99 12.64 -3.25
C GLY A 323 -6.55 14.00 -2.70
N GLU A 324 -6.50 15.05 -3.52
CA GLU A 324 -6.30 16.44 -3.06
C GLU A 324 -7.56 16.93 -2.32
N GLU A 325 -7.39 17.51 -1.12
CA GLU A 325 -8.51 17.76 -0.21
C GLU A 325 -9.62 18.67 -0.77
N THR A 326 -9.29 19.65 -1.62
CA THR A 326 -10.31 20.54 -2.22
C THR A 326 -10.99 19.91 -3.42
N ALA A 327 -10.28 19.12 -4.20
CA ALA A 327 -10.85 18.32 -5.30
C ALA A 327 -11.79 17.23 -4.75
N LEU A 328 -11.41 16.57 -3.66
CA LEU A 328 -12.24 15.62 -2.92
C LEU A 328 -13.55 16.26 -2.45
N ILE A 329 -13.48 17.47 -1.85
CA ILE A 329 -14.65 18.21 -1.38
C ILE A 329 -15.58 18.54 -2.55
N HIS A 330 -15.05 19.03 -3.67
CA HIS A 330 -15.85 19.29 -4.86
C HIS A 330 -16.54 18.03 -5.41
N SER A 331 -15.83 16.90 -5.42
CA SER A 331 -16.40 15.62 -5.83
C SER A 331 -17.55 15.19 -4.91
N MET A 332 -17.40 15.33 -3.59
CA MET A 332 -18.48 15.05 -2.63
C MET A 332 -19.70 15.97 -2.81
N GLU A 333 -19.49 17.19 -3.31
CA GLU A 333 -20.55 18.15 -3.63
C GLU A 333 -21.22 17.88 -4.99
N GLY A 334 -20.81 16.83 -5.71
CA GLY A 334 -21.32 16.53 -7.05
C GLY A 334 -20.78 17.45 -8.14
N LYS A 335 -19.71 18.19 -7.85
CA LYS A 335 -18.99 19.03 -8.79
C LYS A 335 -17.82 18.25 -9.40
N ARG A 336 -17.20 18.81 -10.44
CA ARG A 336 -15.96 18.27 -10.98
C ARG A 336 -14.86 18.32 -9.92
N GLY A 337 -14.13 17.20 -9.76
CA GLY A 337 -13.01 17.07 -8.83
C GLY A 337 -11.80 17.91 -9.25
N GLU A 338 -11.88 19.22 -9.05
CA GLU A 338 -10.83 20.17 -9.38
C GLU A 338 -10.34 20.90 -8.13
N PRO A 339 -9.02 20.99 -7.92
CA PRO A 339 -8.44 21.75 -6.81
C PRO A 339 -8.78 23.26 -6.89
N THR A 340 -8.89 23.87 -5.71
CA THR A 340 -8.99 25.32 -5.56
C THR A 340 -7.75 25.92 -4.92
N LEU A 341 -7.55 27.22 -5.13
CA LEU A 341 -6.51 27.99 -4.43
C LEU A 341 -6.84 28.08 -2.94
N LYS A 342 -5.82 28.06 -2.13
CA LYS A 342 -5.87 28.31 -0.69
C LYS A 342 -5.13 29.63 -0.39
N PRO A 343 -5.59 30.48 0.53
CA PRO A 343 -6.80 30.42 1.34
C PRO A 343 -8.11 30.68 0.57
N PRO A 344 -9.30 30.30 1.12
CA PRO A 344 -9.47 29.67 2.44
C PRO A 344 -9.05 28.20 2.45
N PHE A 345 -8.60 27.72 3.61
CA PHE A 345 -8.31 26.28 3.81
C PHE A 345 -9.60 25.53 4.15
N PRO A 346 -9.69 24.20 3.89
CA PRO A 346 -10.88 23.41 4.24
C PRO A 346 -11.28 23.50 5.71
N ALA A 347 -10.31 23.69 6.62
CA ALA A 347 -10.57 23.92 8.03
C ALA A 347 -11.38 25.20 8.31
N GLU A 348 -11.39 26.16 7.38
CA GLU A 348 -12.14 27.42 7.44
C GLU A 348 -13.43 27.33 6.62
N ALA A 349 -13.32 26.89 5.36
CA ALA A 349 -14.43 26.78 4.40
C ALA A 349 -14.19 25.58 3.46
N GLY A 350 -14.69 24.41 3.84
CA GLY A 350 -14.59 23.17 3.07
C GLY A 350 -15.93 22.71 2.51
N TYR A 351 -16.38 21.50 2.89
CA TYR A 351 -17.60 20.88 2.37
C TYR A 351 -18.83 21.74 2.66
N LEU A 352 -19.57 22.06 1.60
CA LEU A 352 -20.73 23.00 1.63
C LEU A 352 -20.39 24.36 2.25
N GLY A 353 -19.14 24.82 2.09
CA GLY A 353 -18.66 26.08 2.66
C GLY A 353 -18.50 26.08 4.18
N LYS A 354 -18.55 24.91 4.84
CA LYS A 354 -18.42 24.78 6.29
C LYS A 354 -17.03 24.30 6.69
N PRO A 355 -16.56 24.59 7.93
CA PRO A 355 -15.28 24.06 8.41
C PRO A 355 -15.21 22.55 8.30
N THR A 356 -14.18 22.05 7.63
CA THR A 356 -14.03 20.62 7.32
C THR A 356 -12.62 20.16 7.64
N ASN A 357 -12.52 19.11 8.45
CA ASN A 357 -11.26 18.47 8.78
C ASN A 357 -11.07 17.20 7.96
N VAL A 358 -10.13 17.21 7.02
CA VAL A 358 -9.82 16.07 6.14
C VAL A 358 -8.60 15.35 6.66
N ASN A 359 -8.71 14.02 6.94
CA ASN A 359 -7.58 13.18 7.33
C ASN A 359 -7.54 11.92 6.46
N ASN A 360 -6.33 11.45 6.15
CA ASN A 360 -6.11 10.18 5.47
C ASN A 360 -6.39 9.00 6.42
N VAL A 361 -6.67 7.81 5.86
CA VAL A 361 -7.01 6.57 6.60
C VAL A 361 -5.89 6.17 7.57
N GLU A 362 -4.64 6.05 7.12
CA GLU A 362 -3.51 5.67 7.98
C GLU A 362 -3.30 6.70 9.10
N THR A 363 -3.54 7.98 8.85
CA THR A 363 -3.50 9.02 9.87
C THR A 363 -4.53 8.73 10.98
N LEU A 364 -5.77 8.43 10.59
CA LEU A 364 -6.85 8.11 11.53
C LEU A 364 -6.56 6.83 12.32
N ALA A 365 -6.03 5.77 11.69
CA ALA A 365 -5.71 4.51 12.35
C ALA A 365 -4.71 4.65 13.52
N ASN A 366 -3.90 5.72 13.52
CA ASN A 366 -2.98 6.03 14.62
C ASN A 366 -3.66 6.74 15.81
N ILE A 367 -4.81 7.38 15.64
CA ILE A 367 -5.44 8.20 16.67
C ILE A 367 -5.84 7.39 17.94
N PRO A 368 -6.55 6.24 17.81
CA PRO A 368 -6.95 5.48 19.00
C PRO A 368 -5.76 5.04 19.84
N ILE A 369 -4.71 4.53 19.21
CA ILE A 369 -3.53 4.03 19.92
C ILE A 369 -2.72 5.16 20.58
N ILE A 370 -2.64 6.34 19.95
CA ILE A 370 -2.01 7.52 20.55
C ILE A 370 -2.74 7.93 21.82
N LEU A 371 -4.07 7.96 21.80
CA LEU A 371 -4.87 8.35 22.95
C LEU A 371 -4.83 7.30 24.08
N THR A 372 -4.72 6.02 23.72
CA THR A 372 -4.65 4.91 24.68
C THR A 372 -3.24 4.76 25.31
N LYS A 373 -2.19 4.83 24.51
CA LYS A 373 -0.80 4.67 24.96
C LYS A 373 -0.14 5.97 25.44
N GLY A 374 -0.67 7.12 25.03
CA GLY A 374 -0.16 8.44 25.35
C GLY A 374 0.71 9.07 24.24
N ALA A 375 0.74 10.40 24.25
CA ALA A 375 1.50 11.18 23.27
C ALA A 375 3.02 10.91 23.34
N GLU A 376 3.55 10.79 24.54
CA GLU A 376 4.97 10.57 24.82
C GLU A 376 5.45 9.22 24.28
N TRP A 377 4.62 8.17 24.41
CA TRP A 377 4.92 6.88 23.83
C TRP A 377 5.05 6.97 22.30
N PHE A 378 4.09 7.60 21.62
CA PHE A 378 4.13 7.72 20.16
C PHE A 378 5.28 8.62 19.69
N SER A 379 5.55 9.72 20.40
CA SER A 379 6.62 10.65 20.08
C SER A 379 8.03 10.11 20.36
N SER A 380 8.15 9.04 21.16
CA SER A 380 9.42 8.33 21.36
C SER A 380 9.84 7.46 20.16
N ILE A 381 8.91 7.19 19.23
CA ILE A 381 9.12 6.40 18.02
C ILE A 381 9.40 7.34 16.85
N GLY A 382 10.35 6.98 15.99
CA GLY A 382 10.69 7.76 14.81
C GLY A 382 11.83 8.75 15.00
N THR A 383 11.92 9.73 14.10
CA THR A 383 12.94 10.79 14.13
C THR A 383 12.48 12.01 14.94
N GLU A 384 13.36 12.97 15.14
CA GLU A 384 13.04 14.21 15.85
C GLU A 384 11.84 14.95 15.24
N ARG A 385 11.76 15.01 13.90
CA ARG A 385 10.74 15.78 13.15
C ARG A 385 9.60 14.92 12.59
N SER A 386 9.79 13.61 12.52
CA SER A 386 8.81 12.67 11.97
C SER A 386 8.56 11.54 12.95
N LYS A 387 7.47 11.66 13.73
CA LYS A 387 7.14 10.74 14.82
C LYS A 387 6.30 9.56 14.37
N GLY A 388 6.42 8.45 15.13
CA GLY A 388 5.65 7.22 14.90
C GLY A 388 6.19 6.36 13.77
N THR A 389 5.30 5.56 13.20
CA THR A 389 5.57 4.64 12.10
C THR A 389 4.98 5.11 10.78
N LYS A 390 5.38 4.45 9.70
CA LYS A 390 4.77 4.62 8.37
C LYS A 390 4.55 3.25 7.72
N VAL A 391 3.38 3.08 7.12
CA VAL A 391 3.07 1.91 6.30
C VAL A 391 3.59 2.14 4.88
N PHE A 392 4.30 1.16 4.32
CA PHE A 392 4.77 1.16 2.94
C PHE A 392 4.21 -0.04 2.17
N ALA A 393 3.81 0.21 0.94
CA ALA A 393 3.56 -0.83 -0.05
C ALA A 393 4.89 -1.11 -0.78
N LEU A 394 5.59 -2.15 -0.35
CA LEU A 394 6.86 -2.58 -0.91
C LEU A 394 6.61 -3.52 -2.09
N ALA A 395 7.05 -3.12 -3.27
CA ALA A 395 6.80 -3.84 -4.52
C ALA A 395 7.98 -3.73 -5.51
N GLY A 396 7.84 -4.36 -6.68
CA GLY A 396 8.83 -4.36 -7.75
C GLY A 396 9.76 -5.56 -7.73
N LYS A 397 11.06 -5.35 -7.96
CA LYS A 397 12.08 -6.39 -8.14
C LYS A 397 12.71 -6.84 -6.81
N ILE A 398 11.87 -7.17 -5.83
CA ILE A 398 12.25 -7.54 -4.46
C ILE A 398 11.69 -8.92 -4.11
N ASN A 399 12.37 -9.65 -3.21
CA ASN A 399 11.98 -11.02 -2.87
C ASN A 399 10.69 -11.10 -2.02
N ASN A 400 10.46 -10.14 -1.12
CA ASN A 400 9.30 -10.10 -0.26
C ASN A 400 8.44 -8.87 -0.58
N VAL A 401 7.43 -9.07 -1.41
CA VAL A 401 6.46 -8.03 -1.79
C VAL A 401 5.30 -8.01 -0.79
N GLY A 402 4.97 -6.82 -0.27
CA GLY A 402 3.85 -6.71 0.65
C GLY A 402 3.73 -5.35 1.34
N LEU A 403 2.87 -5.28 2.35
CA LEU A 403 2.78 -4.14 3.26
C LEU A 403 3.73 -4.31 4.43
N ILE A 404 4.51 -3.30 4.67
CA ILE A 404 5.41 -3.22 5.82
C ILE A 404 5.10 -1.95 6.62
N GLU A 405 5.23 -2.02 7.93
CA GLU A 405 5.14 -0.85 8.79
C GLU A 405 6.41 -0.74 9.64
N VAL A 406 7.11 0.38 9.49
CA VAL A 406 8.40 0.60 10.15
C VAL A 406 8.42 1.96 10.84
N PRO A 407 9.24 2.14 11.90
CA PRO A 407 9.48 3.44 12.48
C PRO A 407 9.99 4.44 11.45
N MET A 408 9.55 5.68 11.54
CA MET A 408 10.17 6.76 10.78
C MET A 408 11.66 6.81 11.10
N GLY A 409 12.52 6.96 10.08
CA GLY A 409 13.97 6.94 10.24
C GLY A 409 14.62 5.58 9.98
N THR A 410 13.84 4.50 9.78
CA THR A 410 14.37 3.25 9.21
C THR A 410 14.99 3.54 7.85
N THR A 411 16.15 2.96 7.55
CA THR A 411 16.87 3.23 6.31
C THR A 411 16.28 2.46 5.13
N LEU A 412 16.48 2.98 3.91
CA LEU A 412 16.13 2.25 2.69
C LEU A 412 16.85 0.89 2.60
N ARG A 413 18.08 0.81 3.10
CA ARG A 413 18.86 -0.44 3.15
C ARG A 413 18.17 -1.50 4.01
N GLU A 414 17.75 -1.13 5.21
CA GLU A 414 17.03 -2.05 6.11
C GLU A 414 15.72 -2.53 5.48
N VAL A 415 14.96 -1.61 4.87
CA VAL A 415 13.70 -1.97 4.20
C VAL A 415 13.93 -2.92 3.03
N ILE A 416 14.89 -2.62 2.14
CA ILE A 416 15.10 -3.39 0.91
C ILE A 416 15.77 -4.73 1.20
N TYR A 417 16.85 -4.73 1.98
CA TYR A 417 17.66 -5.93 2.16
C TYR A 417 17.26 -6.77 3.37
N GLU A 418 16.80 -6.13 4.46
CA GLU A 418 16.51 -6.89 5.67
C GLU A 418 15.06 -7.36 5.72
N ILE A 419 14.10 -6.46 5.48
CA ILE A 419 12.67 -6.79 5.47
C ILE A 419 12.29 -7.38 4.10
N GLY A 420 12.64 -6.70 3.03
CA GLY A 420 12.32 -7.09 1.66
C GLY A 420 13.10 -8.32 1.15
N GLY A 421 14.11 -8.78 1.88
CA GLY A 421 14.87 -9.98 1.52
C GLY A 421 15.83 -9.80 0.35
N GLY A 422 16.10 -8.54 -0.08
CA GLY A 422 17.00 -8.22 -1.19
C GLY A 422 16.37 -8.35 -2.58
N ILE A 423 17.19 -8.13 -3.61
CA ILE A 423 16.73 -8.07 -5.01
C ILE A 423 16.44 -9.48 -5.55
N LYS A 424 15.33 -9.62 -6.23
CA LYS A 424 14.86 -10.88 -6.81
C LYS A 424 15.89 -11.47 -7.79
N GLY A 425 16.14 -12.78 -7.66
CA GLY A 425 17.06 -13.49 -8.56
C GLY A 425 18.54 -13.13 -8.38
N GLY A 426 18.92 -12.51 -7.25
CA GLY A 426 20.32 -12.14 -6.96
C GLY A 426 20.88 -11.03 -7.85
N LYS A 427 20.02 -10.29 -8.55
CA LYS A 427 20.41 -9.16 -9.38
C LYS A 427 20.87 -7.96 -8.55
N LYS A 428 21.48 -6.98 -9.21
CA LYS A 428 21.93 -5.75 -8.56
C LYS A 428 20.76 -4.77 -8.37
N PHE A 429 20.74 -4.13 -7.20
CA PHE A 429 19.87 -2.99 -6.95
C PHE A 429 20.24 -1.84 -7.89
N LYS A 430 19.25 -1.22 -8.50
CA LYS A 430 19.43 -0.04 -9.35
C LYS A 430 18.84 1.21 -8.71
N ALA A 431 17.58 1.12 -8.32
CA ALA A 431 16.89 2.26 -7.76
C ALA A 431 15.63 1.84 -6.99
N VAL A 432 15.09 2.76 -6.22
CA VAL A 432 13.76 2.67 -5.62
C VAL A 432 12.99 3.96 -5.87
N GLN A 433 11.79 3.85 -6.42
CA GLN A 433 10.83 4.96 -6.49
C GLN A 433 10.07 5.02 -5.18
N THR A 434 10.16 6.13 -4.45
CA THR A 434 9.36 6.41 -3.26
C THR A 434 8.31 7.46 -3.55
N GLY A 435 7.16 7.42 -2.87
CA GLY A 435 6.09 8.42 -3.01
C GLY A 435 5.28 8.35 -4.31
N GLY A 436 5.34 7.22 -5.03
CA GLY A 436 4.57 7.02 -6.26
C GLY A 436 4.90 8.05 -7.35
N PRO A 437 3.91 8.49 -8.15
CA PRO A 437 4.10 9.47 -9.24
C PRO A 437 4.48 10.87 -8.74
N SER A 438 4.33 11.15 -7.45
CA SER A 438 4.69 12.43 -6.85
C SER A 438 6.11 12.48 -6.31
N GLY A 439 6.73 11.32 -6.11
CA GLY A 439 8.06 11.18 -5.51
C GLY A 439 9.19 11.14 -6.52
N GLY A 440 10.34 10.66 -6.06
CA GLY A 440 11.56 10.59 -6.85
C GLY A 440 12.23 9.23 -6.79
N CYS A 441 13.16 9.02 -7.70
CA CYS A 441 13.92 7.81 -7.84
C CYS A 441 15.25 7.93 -7.09
N LEU A 442 15.46 7.08 -6.07
CA LEU A 442 16.64 7.06 -5.22
C LEU A 442 17.53 5.88 -5.61
N THR A 443 18.85 6.09 -5.58
CA THR A 443 19.86 5.14 -6.05
C THR A 443 20.66 4.52 -4.91
N GLU A 444 21.66 3.71 -5.20
CA GLU A 444 22.52 3.04 -4.23
C GLU A 444 23.16 4.01 -3.21
N LYS A 445 23.55 5.23 -3.63
CA LYS A 445 24.12 6.26 -2.74
C LYS A 445 23.14 6.72 -1.64
N HIS A 446 21.83 6.46 -1.81
CA HIS A 446 20.81 6.88 -0.86
C HIS A 446 20.32 5.72 0.04
N LEU A 447 20.90 4.53 -0.07
CA LEU A 447 20.43 3.36 0.70
C LEU A 447 20.45 3.59 2.22
N ASP A 448 21.36 4.40 2.70
CA ASP A 448 21.48 4.71 4.14
C ASP A 448 20.70 5.97 4.55
N THR A 449 19.93 6.56 3.63
CA THR A 449 19.02 7.68 3.93
C THR A 449 17.90 7.19 4.87
N PRO A 450 17.70 7.84 6.03
CA PRO A 450 16.56 7.59 6.89
C PRO A 450 15.25 7.96 6.19
N ILE A 451 14.30 7.05 6.20
CA ILE A 451 12.99 7.28 5.56
C ILE A 451 12.13 8.15 6.48
N ASP A 452 12.08 9.44 6.22
CA ASP A 452 11.15 10.37 6.84
C ASP A 452 10.78 11.50 5.87
N PHE A 453 9.86 12.40 6.28
CA PHE A 453 9.35 13.46 5.40
C PHE A 453 10.45 14.43 4.94
N ASP A 454 11.34 14.80 5.85
CA ASP A 454 12.32 15.86 5.61
C ASP A 454 13.55 15.32 4.85
N ASN A 455 14.05 14.14 5.21
CA ASN A 455 15.21 13.52 4.55
C ASN A 455 14.88 13.11 3.10
N LEU A 456 13.71 12.49 2.86
CA LEU A 456 13.33 12.14 1.49
C LEU A 456 13.15 13.38 0.60
N LEU A 457 12.63 14.48 1.16
CA LEU A 457 12.51 15.75 0.43
C LEU A 457 13.87 16.34 0.09
N ALA A 458 14.84 16.28 1.01
CA ALA A 458 16.22 16.74 0.77
C ALA A 458 16.92 15.98 -0.35
N GLU A 459 16.61 14.68 -0.50
CA GLU A 459 17.15 13.83 -1.59
C GLU A 459 16.35 13.96 -2.91
N GLY A 460 15.44 14.92 -3.02
CA GLY A 460 14.66 15.18 -4.23
C GLY A 460 13.53 14.18 -4.48
N SER A 461 13.15 13.44 -3.44
CA SER A 461 11.99 12.56 -3.44
C SER A 461 10.92 13.06 -2.45
N MET A 462 9.97 12.21 -2.07
CA MET A 462 9.01 12.48 -0.99
C MET A 462 8.43 11.17 -0.44
N MET A 463 7.82 11.27 0.74
CA MET A 463 7.14 10.14 1.38
C MET A 463 5.95 9.65 0.56
N GLY A 464 5.16 10.57 0.01
CA GLY A 464 3.90 10.25 -0.64
C GLY A 464 2.95 9.48 0.29
N SER A 465 2.08 8.69 -0.29
CA SER A 465 1.20 7.80 0.46
C SER A 465 1.95 6.60 1.07
N GLY A 466 3.15 6.27 0.58
CA GLY A 466 3.99 5.16 1.06
C GLY A 466 4.24 4.09 0.00
N GLY A 467 3.97 4.38 -1.29
CA GLY A 467 4.39 3.49 -2.38
C GLY A 467 5.91 3.41 -2.46
N MET A 468 6.45 2.19 -2.56
CA MET A 468 7.88 1.93 -2.67
C MET A 468 8.11 0.83 -3.71
N ILE A 469 8.62 1.21 -4.89
CA ILE A 469 8.83 0.29 -6.01
C ILE A 469 10.33 0.14 -6.27
N VAL A 470 10.84 -1.06 -6.00
CA VAL A 470 12.25 -1.42 -6.16
C VAL A 470 12.52 -1.89 -7.58
N MET A 471 13.63 -1.44 -8.15
CA MET A 471 14.09 -1.71 -9.52
C MET A 471 15.47 -2.35 -9.51
N ASP A 472 15.69 -3.27 -10.46
CA ASP A 472 16.96 -3.94 -10.68
C ASP A 472 17.70 -3.38 -11.92
N GLU A 473 18.86 -3.97 -12.21
CA GLU A 473 19.73 -3.56 -13.32
C GLU A 473 19.06 -3.67 -14.72
N ASP A 474 18.00 -4.44 -14.86
CA ASP A 474 17.27 -4.61 -16.12
C ASP A 474 16.15 -3.57 -16.34
N ASP A 475 15.96 -2.63 -15.42
CA ASP A 475 14.97 -1.57 -15.56
C ASP A 475 15.53 -0.36 -16.29
N CYS A 476 14.82 0.14 -17.29
CA CYS A 476 15.16 1.36 -18.02
C CYS A 476 14.60 2.59 -17.30
N MET A 477 15.46 3.47 -16.81
CA MET A 477 15.04 4.63 -16.03
C MET A 477 14.29 5.68 -16.86
N VAL A 478 14.54 5.75 -18.14
CA VAL A 478 13.77 6.60 -19.08
C VAL A 478 12.34 6.07 -19.24
N SER A 479 12.20 4.74 -19.36
CA SER A 479 10.88 4.10 -19.44
C SER A 479 10.09 4.21 -18.13
N VAL A 480 10.75 4.11 -16.98
CA VAL A 480 10.16 4.29 -15.66
C VAL A 480 9.62 5.72 -15.49
N SER A 481 10.43 6.74 -15.82
CA SER A 481 9.98 8.13 -15.75
C SER A 481 8.81 8.42 -16.69
N ARG A 482 8.83 7.82 -17.90
CA ARG A 482 7.74 7.91 -18.87
C ARG A 482 6.44 7.31 -18.30
N PHE A 483 6.50 6.14 -17.67
CA PHE A 483 5.35 5.49 -17.06
C PHE A 483 4.67 6.37 -15.99
N TYR A 484 5.43 6.94 -15.06
CA TYR A 484 4.86 7.80 -14.02
C TYR A 484 4.29 9.11 -14.57
N LEU A 485 4.94 9.68 -15.59
CA LEU A 485 4.43 10.90 -16.21
C LEU A 485 3.17 10.65 -17.05
N ASP A 486 3.11 9.52 -17.75
CA ASP A 486 1.93 9.08 -18.52
C ASP A 486 0.71 8.96 -17.59
N PHE A 487 0.87 8.24 -16.47
CA PHE A 487 -0.15 8.19 -15.42
C PHE A 487 -0.60 9.59 -14.95
N THR A 488 0.35 10.50 -14.71
CA THR A 488 0.01 11.85 -14.25
C THR A 488 -0.70 12.68 -15.32
N VAL A 489 -0.39 12.46 -16.60
CA VAL A 489 -1.10 13.10 -17.73
C VAL A 489 -2.55 12.63 -17.77
N GLU A 490 -2.81 11.33 -17.61
CA GLU A 490 -4.15 10.75 -17.59
C GLU A 490 -4.97 11.24 -16.38
N GLU A 491 -4.35 11.37 -15.21
CA GLU A 491 -4.98 11.76 -13.94
C GLU A 491 -5.09 13.29 -13.74
N SER A 492 -4.60 14.08 -14.67
CA SER A 492 -4.70 15.55 -14.60
C SER A 492 -6.14 16.04 -14.73
N CYS A 493 -6.61 16.85 -13.77
CA CYS A 493 -7.94 17.49 -13.88
C CYS A 493 -8.08 18.46 -15.06
N GLY A 494 -6.96 18.85 -15.68
CA GLY A 494 -6.93 19.76 -16.84
C GLY A 494 -7.16 21.23 -16.53
N LYS A 495 -7.25 21.66 -15.27
CA LYS A 495 -7.57 23.03 -14.88
C LYS A 495 -6.45 24.02 -15.24
N CYS A 496 -5.22 23.78 -14.80
CA CYS A 496 -4.12 24.72 -15.01
C CYS A 496 -3.24 24.34 -16.21
N THR A 497 -2.78 25.34 -16.98
CA THR A 497 -1.98 25.15 -18.20
C THR A 497 -0.65 24.42 -17.94
N PRO A 498 0.12 24.71 -16.87
CA PRO A 498 1.38 24.00 -16.62
C PRO A 498 1.20 22.49 -16.52
N CYS A 499 0.18 22.02 -15.80
CA CYS A 499 -0.11 20.59 -15.68
C CYS A 499 -0.72 20.04 -16.98
N ARG A 500 -1.81 20.63 -17.49
CA ARG A 500 -2.55 20.13 -18.66
C ARG A 500 -1.71 20.06 -19.92
N ILE A 501 -0.96 21.09 -20.23
CA ILE A 501 -0.16 21.19 -21.47
C ILE A 501 1.29 20.79 -21.21
N GLY A 502 1.88 21.27 -20.10
CA GLY A 502 3.29 21.02 -19.79
C GLY A 502 3.61 19.55 -19.64
N ASN A 503 2.81 18.78 -18.87
CA ASN A 503 3.03 17.35 -18.71
C ASN A 503 2.90 16.58 -20.03
N LYS A 504 1.97 16.94 -20.91
CA LYS A 504 1.87 16.36 -22.25
C LYS A 504 3.14 16.62 -23.08
N ARG A 505 3.69 17.84 -23.03
CA ARG A 505 4.95 18.17 -23.72
C ARG A 505 6.15 17.41 -23.14
N LEU A 506 6.23 17.24 -21.80
CA LEU A 506 7.23 16.38 -21.17
C LEU A 506 7.10 14.93 -21.63
N LEU A 507 5.89 14.39 -21.67
CA LEU A 507 5.63 13.02 -22.12
C LEU A 507 6.00 12.83 -23.60
N GLU A 508 5.71 13.78 -24.46
CA GLU A 508 6.14 13.77 -25.86
C GLU A 508 7.66 13.72 -26.00
N LEU A 509 8.39 14.46 -25.15
CA LEU A 509 9.85 14.43 -25.12
C LEU A 509 10.36 13.03 -24.71
N LEU A 510 9.80 12.44 -23.65
CA LEU A 510 10.16 11.08 -23.22
C LEU A 510 9.81 10.03 -24.28
N ASN A 511 8.69 10.16 -24.98
CA ASN A 511 8.36 9.31 -26.12
C ASN A 511 9.40 9.44 -27.25
N LYS A 512 9.80 10.67 -27.60
CA LYS A 512 10.89 10.89 -28.58
C LYS A 512 12.20 10.20 -28.17
N ILE A 513 12.54 10.25 -26.86
CA ILE A 513 13.76 9.64 -26.32
C ILE A 513 13.68 8.11 -26.44
N THR A 514 12.59 7.50 -25.98
CA THR A 514 12.41 6.03 -26.01
C THR A 514 12.22 5.48 -27.43
N GLU A 515 11.85 6.34 -28.39
CA GLU A 515 11.71 6.01 -29.80
C GLU A 515 12.99 6.32 -30.64
N GLY A 516 14.05 6.87 -30.02
CA GLY A 516 15.32 7.19 -30.69
C GLY A 516 15.27 8.43 -31.59
N ARG A 517 14.20 9.25 -31.49
CA ARG A 517 14.00 10.46 -32.32
C ARG A 517 14.48 11.76 -31.66
N ALA A 518 14.87 11.69 -30.38
CA ALA A 518 15.30 12.84 -29.61
C ALA A 518 16.73 13.28 -29.96
N THR A 519 17.02 14.55 -29.65
CA THR A 519 18.35 15.19 -29.74
C THR A 519 18.81 15.60 -28.34
N MET A 520 20.12 15.93 -28.18
CA MET A 520 20.65 16.41 -26.89
C MET A 520 19.93 17.67 -26.39
N LYS A 521 19.47 18.56 -27.30
CA LYS A 521 18.68 19.74 -26.95
C LYS A 521 17.33 19.38 -26.28
N ASP A 522 16.74 18.23 -26.64
CA ASP A 522 15.50 17.77 -26.02
C ASP A 522 15.69 17.43 -24.52
N LEU A 523 16.90 17.02 -24.09
CA LEU A 523 17.22 16.81 -22.67
C LEU A 523 17.24 18.13 -21.88
N ASP A 524 17.79 19.20 -22.46
CA ASP A 524 17.78 20.54 -21.82
C ASP A 524 16.36 21.07 -21.68
N ILE A 525 15.55 20.86 -22.72
CA ILE A 525 14.12 21.25 -22.71
C ILE A 525 13.37 20.43 -21.65
N LEU A 526 13.62 19.11 -21.55
CA LEU A 526 13.01 18.22 -20.56
C LEU A 526 13.27 18.74 -19.13
N SER A 527 14.51 19.07 -18.81
CA SER A 527 14.92 19.62 -17.51
C SER A 527 14.24 20.96 -17.21
N THR A 528 14.30 21.90 -18.17
CA THR A 528 13.79 23.27 -18.00
C THR A 528 12.26 23.26 -17.85
N LEU A 529 11.56 22.54 -18.72
CA LEU A 529 10.11 22.44 -18.70
C LEU A 529 9.61 21.76 -17.41
N GLY A 530 10.31 20.71 -16.97
CA GLY A 530 9.99 20.05 -15.69
C GLY A 530 10.04 21.02 -14.50
N LYS A 531 11.07 21.85 -14.41
CA LYS A 531 11.20 22.87 -13.37
C LYS A 531 10.06 23.90 -13.45
N VAL A 532 9.77 24.40 -14.66
CA VAL A 532 8.67 25.38 -14.85
C VAL A 532 7.32 24.81 -14.39
N ILE A 533 7.01 23.55 -14.74
CA ILE A 533 5.76 22.91 -14.30
C ILE A 533 5.72 22.81 -12.78
N LYS A 534 6.82 22.37 -12.16
CA LYS A 534 6.94 22.25 -10.71
C LYS A 534 6.65 23.57 -9.99
N ASP A 535 7.17 24.67 -10.49
CA ASP A 535 7.09 25.99 -9.86
C ASP A 535 5.76 26.71 -10.12
N THR A 536 5.03 26.35 -11.19
CA THR A 536 3.87 27.12 -11.66
C THR A 536 2.53 26.38 -11.65
N ALA A 537 2.53 25.05 -11.38
CA ALA A 537 1.29 24.28 -11.30
C ALA A 537 0.48 24.65 -10.05
N LEU A 538 -0.86 24.59 -10.17
CA LEU A 538 -1.81 25.05 -9.17
C LEU A 538 -1.82 24.19 -7.89
N CYS A 539 -1.69 22.88 -8.01
CA CYS A 539 -1.84 21.91 -6.90
C CYS A 539 -0.67 20.92 -6.84
N GLY A 540 -0.61 20.15 -5.74
CA GLY A 540 0.43 19.17 -5.50
C GLY A 540 0.62 18.17 -6.65
N LEU A 541 -0.46 17.70 -7.30
CA LEU A 541 -0.36 16.78 -8.43
C LEU A 541 0.52 17.36 -9.55
N GLY A 542 0.22 18.58 -10.00
CA GLY A 542 1.01 19.22 -11.05
C GLY A 542 2.40 19.63 -10.60
N GLN A 543 2.56 20.10 -9.35
CA GLN A 543 3.86 20.51 -8.79
C GLN A 543 4.81 19.32 -8.62
N THR A 544 4.30 18.13 -8.37
CA THR A 544 5.13 16.93 -8.16
C THR A 544 5.27 16.05 -9.38
N SER A 545 4.39 16.18 -10.37
CA SER A 545 4.41 15.36 -11.60
C SER A 545 5.78 15.29 -12.32
N PRO A 546 6.63 16.34 -12.34
CA PRO A 546 7.95 16.26 -12.97
C PRO A 546 9.01 15.55 -12.09
N ASN A 547 8.74 15.28 -10.81
CA ASN A 547 9.75 14.73 -9.90
C ASN A 547 10.37 13.41 -10.37
N PRO A 548 9.60 12.40 -10.85
CA PRO A 548 10.18 11.17 -11.39
C PRO A 548 11.09 11.45 -12.60
N VAL A 549 10.70 12.39 -13.47
CA VAL A 549 11.51 12.78 -14.65
C VAL A 549 12.80 13.47 -14.22
N LEU A 550 12.70 14.47 -13.33
CA LEU A 550 13.88 15.25 -12.89
C LEU A 550 14.85 14.40 -12.07
N SER A 551 14.35 13.52 -11.19
CA SER A 551 15.20 12.65 -10.38
C SER A 551 15.90 11.58 -11.22
N THR A 552 15.21 10.96 -12.19
CA THR A 552 15.83 9.99 -13.08
C THR A 552 16.82 10.67 -14.05
N LEU A 553 16.47 11.83 -14.58
CA LEU A 553 17.40 12.61 -15.42
C LEU A 553 18.67 13.01 -14.66
N ASN A 554 18.55 13.37 -13.38
CA ASN A 554 19.70 13.74 -12.55
C ASN A 554 20.56 12.53 -12.16
N ASN A 555 19.94 11.42 -11.78
CA ASN A 555 20.65 10.26 -11.23
C ASN A 555 21.12 9.27 -12.30
N PHE A 556 20.55 9.29 -13.50
CA PHE A 556 20.81 8.36 -14.61
C PHE A 556 20.99 9.11 -15.94
N TYR A 557 21.64 10.27 -15.91
CA TYR A 557 21.85 11.11 -17.09
C TYR A 557 22.53 10.35 -18.24
N ASP A 558 23.44 9.45 -17.92
CA ASP A 558 24.12 8.59 -18.88
C ASP A 558 23.15 7.69 -19.67
N GLU A 559 22.11 7.13 -19.04
CA GLU A 559 21.08 6.36 -19.75
C GLU A 559 20.28 7.24 -20.73
N TYR A 560 19.97 8.48 -20.36
CA TYR A 560 19.32 9.42 -21.26
C TYR A 560 20.21 9.77 -22.46
N VAL A 561 21.51 9.98 -22.23
CA VAL A 561 22.49 10.24 -23.30
C VAL A 561 22.60 9.05 -24.24
N GLU A 562 22.66 7.81 -23.73
CA GLU A 562 22.66 6.59 -24.57
C GLU A 562 21.44 6.50 -25.47
N HIS A 563 20.25 6.75 -24.91
CA HIS A 563 19.01 6.73 -25.68
C HIS A 563 18.99 7.80 -26.78
N VAL A 564 19.57 8.98 -26.51
CA VAL A 564 19.51 10.12 -27.41
C VAL A 564 20.66 10.10 -28.42
N ARG A 565 21.92 9.90 -27.98
CA ARG A 565 23.14 9.96 -28.81
C ARG A 565 23.40 8.62 -29.48
N ASP A 566 23.41 7.54 -28.68
CA ASP A 566 23.88 6.24 -29.15
C ASP A 566 22.73 5.38 -29.72
N LYS A 567 21.47 5.83 -29.52
CA LYS A 567 20.26 5.16 -29.98
C LYS A 567 20.14 3.73 -29.44
N THR A 568 20.58 3.51 -28.20
CA THR A 568 20.58 2.22 -27.52
C THR A 568 19.87 2.29 -26.18
N CYS A 569 19.35 1.17 -25.69
CA CYS A 569 18.76 1.01 -24.38
C CYS A 569 19.47 -0.15 -23.67
N ARG A 570 20.36 0.14 -22.70
CA ARG A 570 21.12 -0.90 -21.97
C ARG A 570 20.23 -1.94 -21.29
N ALA A 571 19.06 -1.52 -20.83
CA ALA A 571 18.04 -2.39 -20.21
C ALA A 571 17.20 -3.17 -21.24
N LYS A 572 17.36 -2.92 -22.53
CA LYS A 572 16.63 -3.58 -23.64
C LYS A 572 15.09 -3.49 -23.54
N GLN A 573 14.56 -2.49 -22.87
CA GLN A 573 13.11 -2.28 -22.71
C GLN A 573 12.49 -1.39 -23.80
N CYS A 574 13.26 -0.44 -24.35
CA CYS A 574 12.80 0.50 -25.36
C CYS A 574 12.81 -0.15 -26.75
N LYS A 575 11.68 -0.75 -27.16
CA LYS A 575 11.56 -1.54 -28.39
C LYS A 575 12.12 -0.83 -29.63
N SER A 576 11.91 0.47 -29.76
CA SER A 576 12.39 1.25 -30.92
C SER A 576 13.91 1.37 -30.99
N LEU A 577 14.62 1.14 -29.88
CA LEU A 577 16.07 1.20 -29.79
C LEU A 577 16.75 -0.17 -29.89
N LEU A 578 15.96 -1.26 -29.93
CA LEU A 578 16.51 -2.60 -30.03
C LEU A 578 17.09 -2.85 -31.44
N THR A 579 18.22 -3.51 -31.50
CA THR A 579 18.79 -4.03 -32.73
C THR A 579 18.89 -5.54 -32.65
N TYR A 580 18.25 -6.23 -33.60
CA TYR A 580 18.33 -7.68 -33.70
C TYR A 580 19.40 -8.07 -34.71
N THR A 581 20.30 -8.96 -34.32
CA THR A 581 21.37 -9.50 -35.17
C THR A 581 21.37 -11.02 -35.13
N ILE A 582 21.80 -11.66 -36.19
CA ILE A 582 21.97 -13.11 -36.24
C ILE A 582 23.45 -13.44 -36.16
N ASN A 583 23.85 -14.23 -35.18
CA ASN A 583 25.22 -14.75 -35.09
C ASN A 583 25.42 -15.83 -36.18
N PRO A 584 26.31 -15.59 -37.15
CA PRO A 584 26.51 -16.51 -38.26
C PRO A 584 27.10 -17.86 -37.84
N GLU A 585 27.82 -17.92 -36.71
CA GLU A 585 28.44 -19.16 -36.22
C GLU A 585 27.38 -20.11 -35.59
N LEU A 586 26.32 -19.56 -35.04
CA LEU A 586 25.21 -20.33 -34.43
C LEU A 586 24.05 -20.58 -35.40
N CYS A 587 24.00 -19.84 -36.49
CA CYS A 587 22.92 -19.92 -37.46
C CYS A 587 23.14 -21.04 -38.48
N ILE A 588 22.36 -22.10 -38.40
CA ILE A 588 22.43 -23.22 -39.35
C ILE A 588 21.60 -23.03 -40.62
N GLY A 589 20.95 -21.90 -40.80
CA GLY A 589 20.11 -21.63 -41.97
C GLY A 589 18.80 -22.44 -42.03
N CYS A 590 18.18 -22.71 -40.89
CA CYS A 590 16.92 -23.49 -40.80
C CYS A 590 15.68 -22.78 -41.36
N HIS A 591 15.80 -21.52 -41.75
CA HIS A 591 14.78 -20.70 -42.41
C HIS A 591 13.52 -20.39 -41.58
N LEU A 592 13.47 -20.81 -40.32
CA LEU A 592 12.28 -20.57 -39.44
C LEU A 592 12.04 -19.08 -39.18
N CYS A 593 13.10 -18.33 -38.84
CA CYS A 593 13.01 -16.89 -38.59
C CYS A 593 12.55 -16.11 -39.83
N PHE A 594 13.00 -16.51 -41.01
CA PHE A 594 12.59 -15.93 -42.29
C PHE A 594 11.10 -16.11 -42.54
N LYS A 595 10.59 -17.35 -42.42
CA LYS A 595 9.17 -17.67 -42.62
C LYS A 595 8.20 -16.99 -41.69
N HIS A 596 8.67 -16.61 -40.51
CA HIS A 596 7.83 -15.99 -39.47
C HIS A 596 8.08 -14.48 -39.30
N CYS A 597 8.87 -13.87 -40.16
CA CYS A 597 9.12 -12.43 -40.11
C CYS A 597 7.94 -11.67 -40.75
N PRO A 598 7.12 -10.92 -39.97
CA PRO A 598 5.96 -10.23 -40.53
C PRO A 598 6.33 -9.01 -41.40
N ALA A 599 7.59 -8.60 -41.36
CA ALA A 599 8.10 -7.44 -42.11
C ALA A 599 9.08 -7.82 -43.24
N ASP A 600 9.24 -9.11 -43.54
CA ASP A 600 10.20 -9.62 -44.53
C ASP A 600 11.62 -9.02 -44.38
N ALA A 601 12.01 -8.79 -43.12
CA ALA A 601 13.26 -8.15 -42.77
C ALA A 601 14.45 -9.13 -42.71
N ILE A 602 14.23 -10.44 -42.89
CA ILE A 602 15.29 -11.45 -42.79
C ILE A 602 15.64 -11.94 -44.17
N LEU A 603 16.94 -11.94 -44.47
CA LEU A 603 17.50 -12.36 -45.75
C LEU A 603 18.40 -13.59 -45.55
N GLY A 604 18.44 -14.49 -46.50
CA GLY A 604 19.30 -15.66 -46.48
C GLY A 604 18.67 -16.90 -47.11
N ASP A 605 19.52 -17.84 -47.56
CA ASP A 605 19.11 -19.11 -48.15
C ASP A 605 19.08 -20.23 -47.11
N VAL A 606 18.34 -21.29 -47.43
CA VAL A 606 18.33 -22.50 -46.61
C VAL A 606 19.76 -23.08 -46.50
N ARG A 607 20.14 -23.50 -45.29
CA ARG A 607 21.48 -24.00 -44.94
C ARG A 607 22.63 -22.97 -45.02
N LYS A 608 22.30 -21.66 -45.12
CA LYS A 608 23.26 -20.57 -44.98
C LYS A 608 22.84 -19.66 -43.82
N PRO A 609 23.80 -19.02 -43.13
CA PRO A 609 23.46 -18.02 -42.12
C PRO A 609 22.57 -16.91 -42.70
N HIS A 610 21.54 -16.55 -41.94
CA HIS A 610 20.62 -15.47 -42.31
C HIS A 610 21.10 -14.13 -41.72
N VAL A 611 20.61 -13.03 -42.32
CA VAL A 611 20.91 -11.66 -41.85
C VAL A 611 19.61 -10.89 -41.70
N ILE A 612 19.52 -10.03 -40.68
CA ILE A 612 18.39 -9.14 -40.47
C ILE A 612 18.68 -7.79 -41.11
N ASN A 613 17.80 -7.31 -41.97
CA ASN A 613 17.85 -5.95 -42.50
C ASN A 613 17.28 -4.99 -41.46
N PRO A 614 18.06 -4.10 -40.85
CA PRO A 614 17.63 -3.21 -39.79
C PRO A 614 16.57 -2.20 -40.25
N ASP A 615 16.59 -1.78 -41.50
CA ASP A 615 15.66 -0.77 -42.04
C ASP A 615 14.24 -1.33 -42.24
N LYS A 616 14.13 -2.64 -42.47
CA LYS A 616 12.84 -3.33 -42.59
C LYS A 616 12.36 -3.92 -41.25
N CYS A 617 13.24 -4.07 -40.28
CA CYS A 617 12.94 -4.74 -39.02
C CYS A 617 12.01 -3.89 -38.13
N ILE A 618 10.79 -4.37 -37.89
CA ILE A 618 9.82 -3.75 -36.98
C ILE A 618 10.08 -4.10 -35.49
N LYS A 619 11.17 -4.77 -35.19
CA LYS A 619 11.65 -5.07 -33.81
C LYS A 619 10.66 -5.87 -32.97
N CYS A 620 9.86 -6.73 -33.58
CA CYS A 620 8.79 -7.50 -32.90
C CYS A 620 9.30 -8.69 -32.06
N GLY A 621 10.58 -9.11 -32.21
CA GLY A 621 11.17 -10.24 -31.48
C GLY A 621 10.74 -11.63 -31.92
N MET A 622 9.86 -11.78 -32.91
CA MET A 622 9.34 -13.08 -33.37
C MET A 622 10.46 -14.01 -33.82
N CYS A 623 11.46 -13.50 -34.51
CA CYS A 623 12.62 -14.27 -34.97
C CYS A 623 13.38 -14.89 -33.80
N MET A 624 13.61 -14.14 -32.73
CA MET A 624 14.30 -14.62 -31.51
C MET A 624 13.47 -15.72 -30.81
N ALA A 625 12.16 -15.52 -30.65
CA ALA A 625 11.26 -16.50 -30.03
C ALA A 625 11.19 -17.82 -30.80
N ARG A 626 11.39 -17.81 -32.13
CA ARG A 626 11.36 -18.99 -33.00
C ARG A 626 12.72 -19.64 -33.23
N CYS A 627 13.83 -19.01 -32.82
CA CYS A 627 15.16 -19.55 -33.06
C CYS A 627 15.54 -20.63 -32.02
N LYS A 628 15.44 -21.89 -32.40
CA LYS A 628 15.82 -23.03 -31.55
C LYS A 628 17.32 -23.09 -31.24
N PHE A 629 18.15 -22.46 -32.09
CA PHE A 629 19.62 -22.46 -31.99
C PHE A 629 20.14 -21.25 -31.20
N LYS A 630 19.24 -20.41 -30.67
CA LYS A 630 19.62 -19.17 -29.94
C LYS A 630 20.62 -18.30 -30.70
N ALA A 631 20.58 -18.34 -32.04
CA ALA A 631 21.49 -17.58 -32.90
C ALA A 631 21.11 -16.09 -33.05
N ILE A 632 19.99 -15.62 -32.44
CA ILE A 632 19.55 -14.24 -32.58
C ILE A 632 19.84 -13.50 -31.28
N ASN A 633 20.66 -12.46 -31.41
CA ASN A 633 21.02 -11.55 -30.34
C ASN A 633 20.16 -10.27 -30.43
N VAL A 634 19.94 -9.64 -29.29
CA VAL A 634 19.31 -8.32 -29.16
C VAL A 634 20.22 -7.39 -28.38
N CYS A 635 20.51 -6.26 -28.97
CA CYS A 635 21.33 -5.20 -28.41
C CYS A 635 20.49 -3.93 -28.25
#